data_cea41122afec05e58d56c10461beb5c3
#
_entry.id   cea41122afec05e58d56c10461beb5c3
#
_cell.length_a   1.000
_cell.length_b   1.000
_cell.length_c   1.000
_cell.angle_alpha   90.00
_cell.angle_beta   90.00
_cell.angle_gamma   90.00
#
_symmetry.space_group_name_H-M   'P 1'
#
loop_
_entity.id
_entity.type
_entity.pdbx_description
1 polymer ?
#
loop_
_entity_poly.entity_id
_entity_poly.type
_entity_poly.pdbx_seq_one_letter_code
_entity_poly.pdbx_strand_id
1 'polypeptide(L)'
;MKKFESVIRFQEASPKWTIAFQDYFNHVQTMERGAKGLKYSETSLSDKETVLNKLFAEELATRCGMAIPETFDGCRRFATNPTVNYFADEIVDQTVDMILPETLLQSVGMIADMRFGGFLDSFSFDIENNALFAVAKSGRRQRNVPAQVLENTTVTLAPIAREVSVVTTLPEILAGRKSIGKYIMKVMRSIESQMLYDAYDAFTAAVAAAPTQLVLASYSENSLISLCEKVTAYNQGRKAIILGTPVALKSVLPSSSNARILLDSDYVTAGFIPTFNGYDVIPMSQIADYTSTQYGLKLMDNRVFVVSPASDKIIKVAVGGETLSHTSGAVS
;
A
#
# COMPACT_ATOMS: atom_id res chain seq x y z
N MET A 1 0.71 -20.24 -1.21
CA MET A 1 1.26 -19.06 -1.91
C MET A 1 1.20 -19.35 -3.39
N LYS A 2 0.23 -18.80 -4.15
CA LYS A 2 0.23 -18.93 -5.61
C LYS A 2 1.35 -18.03 -6.13
N LYS A 3 2.35 -18.63 -6.78
CA LYS A 3 3.31 -17.89 -7.60
C LYS A 3 2.48 -17.17 -8.65
N PHE A 4 2.59 -15.85 -8.71
CA PHE A 4 2.11 -15.08 -9.85
C PHE A 4 3.00 -15.51 -11.03
N GLU A 5 2.42 -16.26 -11.96
CA GLU A 5 3.08 -16.49 -13.24
C GLU A 5 3.04 -15.16 -13.97
N SER A 6 4.21 -14.51 -14.06
CA SER A 6 4.39 -13.36 -14.92
C SER A 6 4.09 -13.76 -16.36
N VAL A 7 3.31 -12.94 -17.04
CA VAL A 7 3.11 -13.05 -18.48
C VAL A 7 4.46 -13.20 -19.17
N ILE A 8 4.54 -14.11 -20.13
CA ILE A 8 5.76 -14.54 -20.83
C ILE A 8 6.57 -13.32 -21.28
N ARG A 9 7.60 -12.99 -20.52
CA ARG A 9 8.64 -12.06 -20.95
C ARG A 9 9.74 -12.87 -21.65
N PHE A 10 10.28 -12.32 -22.71
CA PHE A 10 11.26 -13.01 -23.54
C PHE A 10 12.56 -13.39 -22.80
N GLN A 11 12.85 -12.72 -21.66
CA GLN A 11 14.03 -13.03 -20.87
C GLN A 11 13.80 -12.61 -19.40
N GLU A 12 13.82 -13.56 -18.47
CA GLU A 12 13.73 -13.27 -17.03
C GLU A 12 15.04 -12.66 -16.52
N ALA A 13 14.93 -11.80 -15.49
CA ALA A 13 16.11 -11.27 -14.80
C ALA A 13 16.95 -12.42 -14.21
N SER A 14 18.26 -12.28 -14.22
CA SER A 14 19.12 -13.35 -13.71
C SER A 14 18.84 -13.60 -12.23
N PRO A 15 18.92 -14.88 -11.79
CA PRO A 15 18.71 -15.21 -10.38
C PRO A 15 19.64 -14.44 -9.43
N LYS A 16 20.84 -14.09 -9.89
CA LYS A 16 21.83 -13.32 -9.12
C LYS A 16 21.34 -11.90 -8.85
N TRP A 17 20.81 -11.22 -9.87
CA TRP A 17 20.24 -9.89 -9.76
C TRP A 17 19.04 -9.88 -8.81
N THR A 18 18.11 -10.79 -9.05
CA THR A 18 16.87 -10.90 -8.26
C THR A 18 17.14 -11.13 -6.77
N ILE A 19 18.03 -12.08 -6.43
CA ILE A 19 18.41 -12.38 -5.05
C ILE A 19 19.12 -11.19 -4.41
N ALA A 20 20.07 -10.56 -5.11
CA ALA A 20 20.81 -9.42 -4.57
C ALA A 20 19.90 -8.21 -4.34
N PHE A 21 18.95 -7.95 -5.24
CA PHE A 21 18.01 -6.85 -5.06
C PHE A 21 17.02 -7.13 -3.93
N GLN A 22 16.51 -8.36 -3.79
CA GLN A 22 15.64 -8.75 -2.69
C GLN A 22 16.35 -8.61 -1.33
N ASP A 23 17.62 -8.98 -1.23
CA ASP A 23 18.43 -8.82 -0.03
C ASP A 23 18.66 -7.33 0.31
N TYR A 24 18.91 -6.49 -0.68
CA TYR A 24 19.02 -5.04 -0.51
C TYR A 24 17.69 -4.43 -0.04
N PHE A 25 16.60 -4.80 -0.68
CA PHE A 25 15.25 -4.35 -0.33
C PHE A 25 14.89 -4.69 1.11
N ASN A 26 15.10 -5.93 1.53
CA ASN A 26 14.84 -6.39 2.89
C ASN A 26 15.70 -5.64 3.92
N HIS A 27 16.96 -5.35 3.58
CA HIS A 27 17.84 -4.56 4.44
C HIS A 27 17.31 -3.13 4.62
N VAL A 28 16.93 -2.47 3.53
CA VAL A 28 16.35 -1.11 3.58
C VAL A 28 15.07 -1.10 4.41
N GLN A 29 14.16 -2.04 4.18
CA GLN A 29 12.92 -2.15 4.96
C GLN A 29 13.18 -2.37 6.47
N THR A 30 14.13 -3.22 6.82
CA THR A 30 14.48 -3.49 8.22
C THR A 30 15.00 -2.24 8.91
N MET A 31 15.83 -1.44 8.21
CA MET A 31 16.33 -0.17 8.76
C MET A 31 15.22 0.86 8.95
N GLU A 32 14.27 0.92 8.03
CA GLU A 32 13.15 1.88 8.08
C GLU A 32 12.15 1.56 9.17
N ARG A 33 11.87 0.29 9.41
CA ARG A 33 10.99 -0.12 10.52
C ARG A 33 11.55 0.18 11.91
N GLY A 34 12.72 0.81 11.98
CA GLY A 34 13.30 1.28 13.25
C GLY A 34 13.60 0.16 14.23
N ALA A 35 13.89 -1.04 13.75
CA ALA A 35 14.32 -2.17 14.57
C ALA A 35 15.69 -1.83 15.19
N LYS A 36 15.69 -0.95 16.20
CA LYS A 36 16.88 -0.53 16.93
C LYS A 36 17.57 -1.78 17.50
N GLY A 37 18.75 -2.07 16.99
CA GLY A 37 19.59 -3.17 17.48
C GLY A 37 19.57 -4.46 16.67
N LEU A 38 18.71 -4.61 15.68
CA LEU A 38 18.77 -5.74 14.76
C LEU A 38 19.71 -5.38 13.58
N LYS A 39 20.90 -5.96 13.58
CA LYS A 39 21.75 -5.96 12.39
C LYS A 39 21.13 -6.95 11.38
N TYR A 40 20.60 -6.45 10.31
CA TYR A 40 20.09 -7.31 9.21
C TYR A 40 21.24 -8.10 8.55
N SER A 41 22.38 -7.44 8.39
CA SER A 41 23.57 -8.01 7.73
C SER A 41 24.81 -7.29 8.23
N GLU A 42 25.98 -7.97 8.19
CA GLU A 42 27.27 -7.35 8.45
C GLU A 42 27.71 -6.42 7.31
N THR A 43 27.17 -6.62 6.11
CA THR A 43 27.45 -5.83 4.93
C THR A 43 26.71 -4.50 4.98
N SER A 44 27.39 -3.40 4.71
CA SER A 44 26.78 -2.07 4.71
C SER A 44 25.83 -1.90 3.50
N LEU A 45 24.85 -0.98 3.61
CA LEU A 45 23.99 -0.63 2.47
C LEU A 45 24.79 -0.11 1.28
N SER A 46 25.83 0.66 1.52
CA SER A 46 26.70 1.20 0.46
C SER A 46 27.43 0.10 -0.31
N ASP A 47 27.88 -0.94 0.39
CA ASP A 47 28.53 -2.08 -0.27
C ASP A 47 27.54 -2.86 -1.13
N LYS A 48 26.31 -3.06 -0.63
CA LYS A 48 25.22 -3.69 -1.40
C LYS A 48 24.85 -2.88 -2.63
N GLU A 49 24.80 -1.55 -2.53
CA GLU A 49 24.57 -0.67 -3.69
C GLU A 49 25.66 -0.82 -4.75
N THR A 50 26.91 -0.91 -4.31
CA THR A 50 28.05 -1.13 -5.23
C THR A 50 27.95 -2.49 -5.93
N VAL A 51 27.57 -3.52 -5.20
CA VAL A 51 27.34 -4.86 -5.78
C VAL A 51 26.18 -4.82 -6.75
N LEU A 52 25.07 -4.16 -6.41
CA LEU A 52 23.92 -4.04 -7.31
C LEU A 52 24.29 -3.30 -8.61
N ASN A 53 25.04 -2.20 -8.53
CA ASN A 53 25.47 -1.49 -9.74
C ASN A 53 26.33 -2.41 -10.65
N LYS A 54 27.21 -3.23 -10.08
CA LYS A 54 28.00 -4.20 -10.85
C LYS A 54 27.13 -5.28 -11.48
N LEU A 55 26.20 -5.86 -10.71
CA LEU A 55 25.31 -6.90 -11.23
C LEU A 55 24.37 -6.35 -12.32
N PHE A 56 23.89 -5.12 -12.16
CA PHE A 56 23.10 -4.44 -13.19
C PHE A 56 23.92 -4.28 -14.49
N ALA A 57 25.17 -3.83 -14.35
CA ALA A 57 26.08 -3.68 -15.47
C ALA A 57 26.36 -5.03 -16.16
N GLU A 58 26.61 -6.09 -15.40
CA GLU A 58 26.83 -7.47 -15.93
C GLU A 58 25.59 -8.01 -16.64
N GLU A 59 24.41 -7.82 -16.05
CA GLU A 59 23.13 -8.24 -16.63
C GLU A 59 22.87 -7.52 -17.97
N LEU A 60 23.09 -6.19 -17.97
CA LEU A 60 22.92 -5.36 -19.16
C LEU A 60 23.92 -5.74 -20.27
N ALA A 61 25.20 -6.00 -19.92
CA ALA A 61 26.23 -6.48 -20.86
C ALA A 61 25.82 -7.82 -21.49
N THR A 62 25.29 -8.72 -20.67
CA THR A 62 24.85 -10.04 -21.11
C THR A 62 23.70 -9.96 -22.10
N ARG A 63 22.67 -9.14 -21.78
CA ARG A 63 21.50 -8.96 -22.64
C ARG A 63 21.82 -8.23 -23.94
N CYS A 64 22.68 -7.21 -23.87
CA CYS A 64 23.11 -6.46 -25.05
C CYS A 64 24.14 -7.21 -25.90
N GLY A 65 24.80 -8.23 -25.36
CA GLY A 65 25.92 -8.91 -26.02
C GLY A 65 27.14 -8.01 -26.23
N MET A 66 27.29 -6.95 -25.42
CA MET A 66 28.32 -5.92 -25.52
C MET A 66 29.01 -5.71 -24.18
N ALA A 67 30.33 -5.50 -24.19
CA ALA A 67 31.05 -5.14 -22.97
C ALA A 67 30.74 -3.68 -22.57
N ILE A 68 30.58 -3.45 -21.27
CA ILE A 68 30.38 -2.10 -20.73
C ILE A 68 31.72 -1.38 -20.70
N PRO A 69 31.78 -0.15 -21.23
CA PRO A 69 33.01 0.65 -21.21
C PRO A 69 33.40 1.04 -19.78
N GLU A 70 34.69 1.02 -19.47
CA GLU A 70 35.21 1.46 -18.16
C GLU A 70 35.24 2.97 -17.98
N THR A 71 35.24 3.74 -19.09
CA THR A 71 35.30 5.20 -19.04
C THR A 71 33.93 5.83 -19.05
N PHE A 72 33.76 6.96 -18.35
CA PHE A 72 32.50 7.69 -18.33
C PHE A 72 31.99 8.11 -19.71
N ASP A 73 32.90 8.58 -20.57
CA ASP A 73 32.55 8.94 -21.95
C ASP A 73 32.13 7.70 -22.77
N GLY A 74 32.75 6.57 -22.51
CA GLY A 74 32.33 5.29 -23.06
C GLY A 74 30.94 4.89 -22.62
N CYS A 75 30.66 4.98 -21.32
CA CYS A 75 29.32 4.73 -20.77
C CYS A 75 28.28 5.69 -21.34
N ARG A 76 28.65 6.95 -21.58
CA ARG A 76 27.76 7.93 -22.22
C ARG A 76 27.40 7.55 -23.65
N ARG A 77 28.40 7.11 -24.44
CA ARG A 77 28.16 6.61 -25.81
C ARG A 77 27.39 5.31 -25.82
N PHE A 78 27.68 4.42 -24.88
CA PHE A 78 26.96 3.16 -24.72
C PHE A 78 25.46 3.39 -24.42
N ALA A 79 25.15 4.32 -23.56
CA ALA A 79 23.77 4.69 -23.20
C ALA A 79 23.02 5.44 -24.33
N THR A 80 23.66 5.89 -25.40
CA THR A 80 22.94 6.41 -26.58
C THR A 80 22.37 5.32 -27.48
N ASN A 81 22.74 4.06 -27.26
CA ASN A 81 22.23 2.93 -28.03
C ASN A 81 20.79 2.60 -27.57
N PRO A 82 19.79 2.62 -28.47
CA PRO A 82 18.41 2.30 -28.11
C PRO A 82 18.23 0.91 -27.52
N THR A 83 19.02 -0.07 -27.97
CA THR A 83 18.98 -1.47 -27.46
C THR A 83 19.41 -1.52 -25.99
N VAL A 84 20.39 -0.72 -25.60
CA VAL A 84 20.86 -0.63 -24.21
C VAL A 84 19.79 -0.03 -23.31
N ASN A 85 19.15 1.03 -23.75
CA ASN A 85 18.04 1.64 -23.00
C ASN A 85 16.89 0.68 -22.85
N TYR A 86 16.51 -0.03 -23.92
CA TYR A 86 15.45 -1.02 -23.87
C TYR A 86 15.70 -2.11 -22.81
N PHE A 87 16.90 -2.71 -22.79
CA PHE A 87 17.22 -3.73 -21.80
C PHE A 87 17.40 -3.16 -20.39
N ALA A 88 17.87 -1.92 -20.26
CA ALA A 88 17.95 -1.25 -18.96
C ALA A 88 16.54 -1.03 -18.38
N ASP A 89 15.62 -0.53 -19.19
CA ASP A 89 14.21 -0.35 -18.83
C ASP A 89 13.57 -1.70 -18.47
N GLU A 90 13.79 -2.75 -19.26
CA GLU A 90 13.27 -4.09 -19.00
C GLU A 90 13.74 -4.67 -17.65
N ILE A 91 15.01 -4.50 -17.28
CA ILE A 91 15.53 -4.96 -15.97
C ILE A 91 14.85 -4.19 -14.83
N VAL A 92 14.67 -2.88 -14.99
CA VAL A 92 13.97 -2.04 -13.99
C VAL A 92 12.53 -2.49 -13.83
N ASP A 93 11.80 -2.65 -14.93
CA ASP A 93 10.40 -3.08 -14.93
C ASP A 93 10.20 -4.43 -14.25
N GLN A 94 10.99 -5.43 -14.62
CA GLN A 94 10.95 -6.75 -13.99
C GLN A 94 11.25 -6.69 -12.49
N THR A 95 12.14 -5.80 -12.08
CA THR A 95 12.48 -5.64 -10.66
C THR A 95 11.35 -4.97 -9.89
N VAL A 96 10.72 -3.96 -10.46
CA VAL A 96 9.57 -3.28 -9.85
C VAL A 96 8.39 -4.24 -9.74
N ASP A 97 8.03 -4.95 -10.80
CA ASP A 97 6.92 -5.90 -10.82
C ASP A 97 7.09 -7.06 -9.83
N MET A 98 8.33 -7.44 -9.56
CA MET A 98 8.63 -8.50 -8.58
C MET A 98 8.32 -8.06 -7.14
N ILE A 99 8.64 -6.82 -6.79
CA ILE A 99 8.63 -6.37 -5.38
C ILE A 99 7.38 -5.52 -5.06
N LEU A 100 6.84 -4.79 -6.02
CA LEU A 100 5.71 -3.90 -5.81
C LEU A 100 4.49 -4.60 -5.18
N PRO A 101 4.07 -5.82 -5.61
CA PRO A 101 2.95 -6.50 -4.98
C PRO A 101 3.19 -6.83 -3.50
N GLU A 102 4.42 -7.15 -3.12
CA GLU A 102 4.77 -7.44 -1.72
C GLU A 102 4.69 -6.20 -0.84
N THR A 103 5.22 -5.07 -1.31
CA THR A 103 5.15 -3.79 -0.59
C THR A 103 3.72 -3.31 -0.42
N LEU A 104 2.91 -3.40 -1.47
CA LEU A 104 1.51 -2.99 -1.42
C LEU A 104 0.68 -3.87 -0.47
N LEU A 105 0.91 -5.17 -0.44
CA LEU A 105 0.24 -6.07 0.51
C LEU A 105 0.61 -5.76 1.95
N GLN A 106 1.84 -5.32 2.22
CA GLN A 106 2.29 -4.95 3.56
C GLN A 106 1.75 -3.59 4.02
N SER A 107 1.59 -2.63 3.12
CA SER A 107 1.16 -1.27 3.44
C SER A 107 -0.36 -1.10 3.41
N VAL A 108 -1.01 -1.53 2.34
CA VAL A 108 -2.44 -1.34 2.10
C VAL A 108 -3.25 -2.60 2.43
N GLY A 109 -2.64 -3.78 2.32
CA GLY A 109 -3.31 -5.06 2.43
C GLY A 109 -3.99 -5.34 3.78
N MET A 110 -3.66 -4.58 4.84
CA MET A 110 -4.33 -4.71 6.12
C MET A 110 -5.76 -4.17 6.08
N ILE A 111 -6.00 -3.10 5.33
CA ILE A 111 -7.31 -2.40 5.25
C ILE A 111 -8.02 -2.61 3.91
N ALA A 112 -7.31 -3.08 2.88
CA ALA A 112 -7.83 -3.26 1.53
C ALA A 112 -7.78 -4.72 1.07
N ASP A 113 -8.80 -5.13 0.33
CA ASP A 113 -8.79 -6.36 -0.47
C ASP A 113 -8.18 -6.04 -1.82
N MET A 114 -7.02 -6.67 -2.10
CA MET A 114 -6.23 -6.37 -3.29
C MET A 114 -6.29 -7.54 -4.27
N ARG A 115 -6.58 -7.21 -5.53
CA ARG A 115 -6.50 -8.15 -6.64
C ARG A 115 -5.49 -7.68 -7.66
N PHE A 116 -4.66 -8.60 -8.11
CA PHE A 116 -3.64 -8.36 -9.11
C PHE A 116 -3.99 -9.14 -10.38
N GLY A 117 -3.80 -8.55 -11.54
CA GLY A 117 -4.09 -9.18 -12.83
C GLY A 117 -3.42 -8.47 -14.00
N GLY A 118 -3.68 -8.93 -15.22
CA GLY A 118 -3.14 -8.36 -16.44
C GLY A 118 -3.78 -7.02 -16.84
N PHE A 119 -3.22 -6.38 -17.86
CA PHE A 119 -3.64 -5.06 -18.34
C PHE A 119 -5.10 -5.00 -18.82
N LEU A 120 -5.61 -6.12 -19.35
CA LEU A 120 -6.98 -6.20 -19.89
C LEU A 120 -7.97 -6.91 -18.95
N ASP A 121 -7.54 -7.26 -17.75
CA ASP A 121 -8.39 -7.96 -16.81
C ASP A 121 -9.42 -7.01 -16.20
N SER A 122 -10.65 -7.49 -16.08
CA SER A 122 -11.68 -6.81 -15.33
C SER A 122 -11.75 -7.41 -13.93
N PHE A 123 -11.69 -6.55 -12.92
CA PHE A 123 -11.72 -6.94 -11.53
C PHE A 123 -13.12 -6.75 -10.98
N SER A 124 -13.81 -7.86 -10.69
CA SER A 124 -15.11 -7.83 -10.05
C SER A 124 -14.98 -8.23 -8.58
N PHE A 125 -15.56 -7.45 -7.68
CA PHE A 125 -15.63 -7.73 -6.26
C PHE A 125 -17.08 -7.95 -5.87
N ASP A 126 -17.37 -9.11 -5.28
CA ASP A 126 -18.68 -9.39 -4.74
C ASP A 126 -18.77 -8.84 -3.32
N ILE A 127 -19.72 -7.96 -3.09
CA ILE A 127 -19.98 -7.36 -1.78
C ILE A 127 -21.16 -8.07 -1.18
N GLU A 128 -20.95 -8.77 -0.08
CA GLU A 128 -22.01 -9.44 0.64
C GLU A 128 -22.92 -8.43 1.34
N ASN A 129 -24.22 -8.63 1.22
CA ASN A 129 -25.20 -7.87 1.98
C ASN A 129 -25.27 -8.43 3.41
N ASN A 130 -24.77 -7.68 4.38
CA ASN A 130 -24.79 -8.06 5.80
C ASN A 130 -26.16 -7.88 6.48
N ALA A 131 -27.21 -7.44 5.76
CA ALA A 131 -28.53 -7.29 6.34
C ALA A 131 -29.12 -8.66 6.71
N LEU A 132 -29.57 -8.76 7.95
CA LEU A 132 -30.28 -9.98 8.40
C LEU A 132 -31.70 -10.00 7.84
N PHE A 133 -32.17 -11.21 7.53
CA PHE A 133 -33.56 -11.41 7.15
C PHE A 133 -34.50 -11.06 8.29
N ALA A 134 -35.55 -10.28 8.01
CA ALA A 134 -36.57 -9.96 8.97
C ALA A 134 -37.42 -11.17 9.29
N VAL A 135 -37.47 -11.57 10.56
CA VAL A 135 -38.31 -12.67 11.00
C VAL A 135 -39.67 -12.13 11.43
N ALA A 136 -40.71 -12.48 10.68
CA ALA A 136 -42.07 -12.07 11.01
C ALA A 136 -42.73 -13.06 11.98
N LYS A 137 -43.46 -12.54 12.96
CA LYS A 137 -44.35 -13.35 13.81
C LYS A 137 -45.55 -13.76 12.96
N SER A 138 -45.71 -15.04 12.70
CA SER A 138 -46.90 -15.53 12.00
C SER A 138 -47.76 -16.41 12.92
N GLY A 139 -49.07 -16.25 12.82
CA GLY A 139 -50.03 -17.14 13.50
C GLY A 139 -50.02 -18.53 12.86
N ARG A 140 -50.45 -19.56 13.62
CA ARG A 140 -50.44 -20.99 13.20
C ARG A 140 -51.03 -21.33 11.85
N ARG A 141 -51.76 -20.37 11.22
CA ARG A 141 -52.45 -20.54 9.93
C ARG A 141 -52.13 -19.45 8.88
N GLN A 142 -51.28 -18.49 9.20
CA GLN A 142 -50.89 -17.46 8.23
C GLN A 142 -49.58 -17.84 7.55
N ARG A 143 -49.62 -18.04 6.25
CA ARG A 143 -48.44 -18.33 5.38
C ARG A 143 -47.97 -17.09 4.62
N ASN A 144 -48.36 -15.89 5.03
CA ASN A 144 -48.13 -14.67 4.26
C ASN A 144 -46.87 -13.91 4.79
N VAL A 145 -45.76 -14.60 4.85
CA VAL A 145 -44.45 -13.93 5.06
C VAL A 145 -43.89 -13.63 3.68
N PRO A 146 -43.63 -12.37 3.32
CA PRO A 146 -43.02 -12.03 2.03
C PRO A 146 -41.64 -12.67 1.93
N ALA A 147 -41.35 -13.21 0.76
CA ALA A 147 -40.04 -13.76 0.45
C ALA A 147 -39.01 -12.62 0.45
N GLN A 148 -37.90 -12.84 1.10
CA GLN A 148 -36.75 -11.91 1.10
C GLN A 148 -35.64 -12.55 0.25
N VAL A 149 -35.04 -11.75 -0.62
CA VAL A 149 -33.98 -12.20 -1.51
C VAL A 149 -32.64 -11.83 -0.92
N LEU A 150 -31.68 -12.74 -0.97
CA LEU A 150 -30.29 -12.47 -0.67
C LEU A 150 -29.68 -11.80 -1.91
N GLU A 151 -29.53 -10.50 -1.86
CA GLU A 151 -28.92 -9.72 -2.95
C GLU A 151 -27.47 -9.37 -2.57
N ASN A 152 -26.52 -9.92 -3.30
CA ASN A 152 -25.14 -9.48 -3.27
C ASN A 152 -24.92 -8.45 -4.38
N THR A 153 -24.10 -7.47 -4.12
CA THR A 153 -23.74 -6.46 -5.12
C THR A 153 -22.36 -6.75 -5.66
N THR A 154 -22.24 -6.83 -6.98
CA THR A 154 -20.92 -6.97 -7.64
C THR A 154 -20.46 -5.60 -8.12
N VAL A 155 -19.28 -5.18 -7.70
CA VAL A 155 -18.64 -3.95 -8.16
C VAL A 155 -17.47 -4.31 -9.06
N THR A 156 -17.48 -3.78 -10.27
CA THR A 156 -16.37 -3.96 -11.23
C THR A 156 -15.49 -2.72 -11.22
N LEU A 157 -14.20 -2.93 -11.01
CA LEU A 157 -13.18 -1.88 -11.05
C LEU A 157 -12.35 -2.01 -12.33
N ALA A 158 -12.14 -0.89 -13.01
CA ALA A 158 -11.19 -0.79 -14.10
C ALA A 158 -9.93 -0.07 -13.60
N PRO A 159 -8.73 -0.65 -13.76
CA PRO A 159 -7.48 0.00 -13.39
C PRO A 159 -7.28 1.30 -14.16
N ILE A 160 -6.72 2.31 -13.49
CA ILE A 160 -6.35 3.59 -14.10
C ILE A 160 -4.84 3.62 -14.22
N ALA A 161 -4.32 3.92 -15.42
CA ALA A 161 -2.89 4.04 -15.65
C ALA A 161 -2.29 5.16 -14.76
N ARG A 162 -1.18 4.84 -14.12
CA ARG A 162 -0.38 5.79 -13.32
C ARG A 162 1.01 5.88 -13.91
N GLU A 163 1.49 7.08 -14.08
CA GLU A 163 2.78 7.36 -14.71
C GLU A 163 3.68 8.15 -13.75
N VAL A 164 4.94 7.76 -13.71
CA VAL A 164 6.00 8.48 -12.98
C VAL A 164 7.10 8.84 -13.98
N SER A 165 7.32 10.13 -14.17
CA SER A 165 8.42 10.61 -15.00
C SER A 165 9.62 10.97 -14.13
N VAL A 166 10.76 10.32 -14.37
CA VAL A 166 11.98 10.54 -13.60
C VAL A 166 13.16 10.74 -14.56
N VAL A 167 13.91 11.80 -14.35
CA VAL A 167 15.15 12.02 -15.09
C VAL A 167 16.31 11.35 -14.39
N THR A 168 16.80 10.25 -14.96
CA THR A 168 18.00 9.55 -14.49
C THR A 168 18.93 9.29 -15.66
N THR A 169 20.20 9.52 -15.45
CA THR A 169 21.22 9.30 -16.49
C THR A 169 21.84 7.93 -16.33
N LEU A 170 21.53 6.98 -17.23
CA LEU A 170 22.11 5.65 -17.28
C LEU A 170 23.66 5.65 -17.21
N PRO A 171 24.36 6.57 -17.88
CA PRO A 171 25.81 6.69 -17.76
C PRO A 171 26.34 6.87 -16.34
N GLU A 172 25.62 7.60 -15.49
CA GLU A 172 26.03 7.82 -14.10
C GLU A 172 25.86 6.59 -13.24
N ILE A 173 24.84 5.76 -13.53
CA ILE A 173 24.62 4.46 -12.87
C ILE A 173 25.73 3.50 -13.28
N LEU A 174 26.00 3.35 -14.58
CA LEU A 174 27.04 2.47 -15.10
C LEU A 174 28.44 2.86 -14.62
N ALA A 175 28.71 4.15 -14.48
CA ALA A 175 29.95 4.65 -13.90
C ALA A 175 30.03 4.58 -12.38
N GLY A 176 29.01 4.02 -11.70
CA GLY A 176 28.97 3.88 -10.24
C GLY A 176 28.76 5.17 -9.46
N ARG A 177 28.41 6.29 -10.13
CA ARG A 177 28.16 7.60 -9.49
C ARG A 177 26.78 7.67 -8.83
N LYS A 178 25.81 6.93 -9.35
CA LYS A 178 24.46 6.79 -8.79
C LYS A 178 24.15 5.33 -8.52
N SER A 179 23.31 5.08 -7.53
CA SER A 179 22.87 3.74 -7.17
C SER A 179 21.58 3.40 -7.90
N ILE A 180 21.59 2.30 -8.66
CA ILE A 180 20.40 1.74 -9.30
C ILE A 180 19.39 1.27 -8.24
N GLY A 181 19.86 0.72 -7.13
CA GLY A 181 19.01 0.28 -6.02
C GLY A 181 18.20 1.43 -5.43
N LYS A 182 18.84 2.56 -5.14
CA LYS A 182 18.14 3.77 -4.66
C LYS A 182 17.14 4.29 -5.67
N TYR A 183 17.47 4.24 -6.96
CA TYR A 183 16.57 4.68 -8.02
C TYR A 183 15.30 3.85 -8.04
N ILE A 184 15.42 2.53 -8.13
CA ILE A 184 14.28 1.60 -8.16
C ILE A 184 13.44 1.73 -6.89
N MET A 185 14.07 1.76 -5.70
CA MET A 185 13.36 1.95 -4.44
C MET A 185 12.55 3.26 -4.39
N LYS A 186 13.11 4.35 -4.96
CA LYS A 186 12.41 5.62 -5.00
C LYS A 186 11.19 5.59 -5.93
N VAL A 187 11.31 4.94 -7.09
CA VAL A 187 10.18 4.73 -8.01
C VAL A 187 9.08 3.93 -7.34
N MET A 188 9.43 2.80 -6.73
CA MET A 188 8.48 1.94 -6.02
C MET A 188 7.74 2.68 -4.91
N ARG A 189 8.45 3.44 -4.08
CA ARG A 189 7.82 4.24 -3.01
C ARG A 189 6.91 5.33 -3.54
N SER A 190 7.24 5.91 -4.68
CA SER A 190 6.38 6.90 -5.32
C SER A 190 5.06 6.28 -5.77
N ILE A 191 5.11 5.07 -6.35
CA ILE A 191 3.93 4.30 -6.75
C ILE A 191 3.11 3.89 -5.51
N GLU A 192 3.76 3.33 -4.51
CA GLU A 192 3.13 2.94 -3.24
C GLU A 192 2.42 4.11 -2.56
N SER A 193 3.11 5.26 -2.43
CA SER A 193 2.53 6.47 -1.85
C SER A 193 1.31 6.96 -2.63
N GLN A 194 1.33 6.88 -3.97
CA GLN A 194 0.20 7.28 -4.78
C GLN A 194 -0.98 6.31 -4.62
N MET A 195 -0.71 5.01 -4.52
CA MET A 195 -1.77 4.02 -4.31
C MET A 195 -2.41 4.14 -2.92
N LEU A 196 -1.62 4.41 -1.89
CA LEU A 196 -2.12 4.74 -0.55
C LEU A 196 -2.97 6.02 -0.58
N TYR A 197 -2.52 7.01 -1.34
CA TYR A 197 -3.25 8.27 -1.53
C TYR A 197 -4.63 8.01 -2.14
N ASP A 198 -4.69 7.22 -3.22
CA ASP A 198 -5.94 6.86 -3.89
C ASP A 198 -6.86 6.03 -2.97
N ALA A 199 -6.31 5.11 -2.20
CA ALA A 199 -7.05 4.31 -1.22
C ALA A 199 -7.67 5.18 -0.11
N TYR A 200 -6.93 6.17 0.39
CA TYR A 200 -7.44 7.10 1.39
C TYR A 200 -8.49 8.07 0.83
N ASP A 201 -8.35 8.50 -0.43
CA ASP A 201 -9.38 9.30 -1.09
C ASP A 201 -10.68 8.53 -1.24
N ALA A 202 -10.61 7.28 -1.70
CA ALA A 202 -11.77 6.41 -1.80
C ALA A 202 -12.43 6.17 -0.44
N PHE A 203 -11.62 5.92 0.60
CA PHE A 203 -12.11 5.74 1.97
C PHE A 203 -12.79 7.01 2.51
N THR A 204 -12.18 8.17 2.32
CA THR A 204 -12.73 9.45 2.74
C THR A 204 -14.03 9.79 2.01
N ALA A 205 -14.10 9.49 0.71
CA ALA A 205 -15.31 9.67 -0.09
C ALA A 205 -16.44 8.73 0.39
N ALA A 206 -16.13 7.47 0.70
CA ALA A 206 -17.10 6.52 1.23
C ALA A 206 -17.66 6.97 2.59
N VAL A 207 -16.80 7.48 3.47
CA VAL A 207 -17.21 8.02 4.78
C VAL A 207 -18.05 9.28 4.61
N ALA A 208 -17.73 10.15 3.66
CA ALA A 208 -18.53 11.35 3.36
C ALA A 208 -19.94 11.01 2.85
N ALA A 209 -20.10 9.87 2.19
CA ALA A 209 -21.38 9.34 1.72
C ALA A 209 -22.17 8.58 2.81
N ALA A 210 -21.60 8.42 4.02
CA ALA A 210 -22.24 7.68 5.09
C ALA A 210 -23.54 8.37 5.55
N PRO A 211 -24.57 7.61 5.99
CA PRO A 211 -25.79 8.17 6.55
C PRO A 211 -25.50 9.10 7.74
N THR A 212 -26.24 10.20 7.84
CA THR A 212 -26.05 11.22 8.91
C THR A 212 -26.16 10.63 10.33
N GLN A 213 -26.90 9.52 10.49
CA GLN A 213 -27.05 8.81 11.77
C GLN A 213 -25.74 8.12 12.24
N LEU A 214 -24.78 7.94 11.33
CA LEU A 214 -23.46 7.37 11.58
C LEU A 214 -22.36 8.44 11.63
N VAL A 215 -22.72 9.71 11.52
CA VAL A 215 -21.77 10.83 11.58
C VAL A 215 -21.93 11.57 12.91
N LEU A 216 -20.82 11.70 13.64
CA LEU A 216 -20.76 12.49 14.87
C LEU A 216 -20.04 13.81 14.59
N ALA A 217 -20.68 14.93 14.90
CA ALA A 217 -20.11 16.26 14.69
C ALA A 217 -19.00 16.61 15.69
N SER A 218 -19.05 16.01 16.89
CA SER A 218 -18.07 16.22 17.95
C SER A 218 -17.83 14.94 18.73
N TYR A 219 -16.65 14.82 19.29
CA TYR A 219 -16.29 13.71 20.15
C TYR A 219 -17.01 13.84 21.52
N SER A 220 -17.65 12.74 21.92
CA SER A 220 -17.93 12.44 23.32
C SER A 220 -17.78 10.94 23.52
N GLU A 221 -17.35 10.51 24.71
CA GLU A 221 -17.15 9.10 25.02
C GLU A 221 -18.41 8.28 24.73
N ASN A 222 -19.55 8.69 25.29
CA ASN A 222 -20.81 7.98 25.12
C ASN A 222 -21.28 7.91 23.66
N SER A 223 -21.07 8.99 22.90
CA SER A 223 -21.44 9.02 21.49
C SER A 223 -20.56 8.09 20.65
N LEU A 224 -19.26 8.02 20.93
CA LEU A 224 -18.36 7.11 20.27
C LEU A 224 -18.69 5.65 20.60
N ILE A 225 -18.95 5.34 21.87
CA ILE A 225 -19.36 3.99 22.28
C ILE A 225 -20.67 3.60 21.57
N SER A 226 -21.68 4.47 21.58
CA SER A 226 -22.95 4.23 20.89
C SER A 226 -22.77 4.01 19.39
N LEU A 227 -21.84 4.72 18.74
CA LEU A 227 -21.50 4.50 17.34
C LEU A 227 -20.85 3.13 17.14
N CYS A 228 -19.90 2.75 17.99
CA CYS A 228 -19.27 1.43 17.94
C CYS A 228 -20.28 0.29 18.14
N GLU A 229 -21.23 0.45 19.08
CA GLU A 229 -22.32 -0.50 19.31
C GLU A 229 -23.24 -0.62 18.08
N LYS A 230 -23.62 0.50 17.46
CA LYS A 230 -24.41 0.51 16.24
C LYS A 230 -23.68 -0.26 15.11
N VAL A 231 -22.43 0.09 14.85
CA VAL A 231 -21.63 -0.58 13.83
C VAL A 231 -21.50 -2.06 14.12
N THR A 232 -21.27 -2.45 15.37
CA THR A 232 -21.19 -3.86 15.79
C THR A 232 -22.53 -4.58 15.57
N ALA A 233 -23.64 -3.98 15.96
CA ALA A 233 -24.98 -4.59 15.86
C ALA A 233 -25.38 -4.78 14.38
N TYR A 234 -25.15 -3.80 13.53
CA TYR A 234 -25.45 -3.92 12.09
C TYR A 234 -24.53 -4.87 11.35
N ASN A 235 -23.37 -5.21 11.94
CA ASN A 235 -22.42 -6.18 11.37
C ASN A 235 -22.46 -7.53 12.12
N GLN A 236 -23.64 -8.00 12.48
CA GLN A 236 -23.88 -9.32 13.06
C GLN A 236 -23.07 -9.62 14.35
N GLY A 237 -22.83 -8.58 15.16
CA GLY A 237 -22.09 -8.71 16.41
C GLY A 237 -20.57 -8.71 16.28
N ARG A 238 -20.01 -8.50 15.10
CA ARG A 238 -18.57 -8.33 14.92
C ARG A 238 -18.15 -6.99 15.51
N LYS A 239 -17.21 -7.00 16.44
CA LYS A 239 -16.75 -5.81 17.14
C LYS A 239 -16.20 -4.79 16.14
N ALA A 240 -16.60 -3.55 16.29
CA ALA A 240 -16.07 -2.44 15.53
C ALA A 240 -14.59 -2.18 15.90
N ILE A 241 -13.85 -1.58 14.98
CA ILE A 241 -12.48 -1.09 15.14
C ILE A 241 -12.50 0.42 14.97
N ILE A 242 -11.73 1.11 15.80
CA ILE A 242 -11.54 2.56 15.74
C ILE A 242 -10.26 2.86 14.99
N LEU A 243 -10.37 3.62 13.90
CA LEU A 243 -9.24 4.03 13.06
C LEU A 243 -9.05 5.54 13.13
N GLY A 244 -7.82 6.00 13.10
CA GLY A 244 -7.52 7.43 13.03
C GLY A 244 -6.03 7.70 12.96
N THR A 245 -5.66 8.94 12.67
CA THR A 245 -4.26 9.34 12.80
C THR A 245 -3.85 9.36 14.28
N PRO A 246 -2.57 9.21 14.62
CA PRO A 246 -2.11 9.31 16.00
C PRO A 246 -2.56 10.61 16.70
N VAL A 247 -2.62 11.72 15.93
CA VAL A 247 -3.09 13.01 16.45
C VAL A 247 -4.58 12.98 16.77
N ALA A 248 -5.41 12.42 15.90
CA ALA A 248 -6.84 12.26 16.14
C ALA A 248 -7.11 11.31 17.30
N LEU A 249 -6.41 10.17 17.36
CA LEU A 249 -6.57 9.16 18.40
C LEU A 249 -6.13 9.64 19.79
N LYS A 250 -5.22 10.61 19.87
CA LYS A 250 -4.88 11.28 21.12
C LYS A 250 -6.10 11.85 21.86
N SER A 251 -7.12 12.24 21.14
CA SER A 251 -8.36 12.80 21.69
C SER A 251 -9.33 11.73 22.20
N VAL A 252 -9.13 10.46 21.83
CA VAL A 252 -9.99 9.34 22.23
C VAL A 252 -9.56 8.86 23.61
N LEU A 253 -10.10 9.52 24.64
CA LEU A 253 -9.78 9.27 26.05
C LEU A 253 -11.06 9.01 26.84
N PRO A 254 -11.05 8.09 27.83
CA PRO A 254 -12.15 7.92 28.75
C PRO A 254 -12.36 9.17 29.60
N SER A 255 -13.61 9.46 29.96
CA SER A 255 -13.96 10.61 30.79
C SER A 255 -13.48 10.46 32.23
N SER A 256 -13.40 9.21 32.72
CA SER A 256 -13.00 8.91 34.10
C SER A 256 -11.51 9.19 34.33
N SER A 257 -11.21 10.01 35.34
CA SER A 257 -9.82 10.30 35.74
C SER A 257 -9.06 9.03 36.18
N ASN A 258 -9.73 8.11 36.86
CA ASN A 258 -9.09 6.87 37.32
C ASN A 258 -8.73 5.93 36.15
N ALA A 259 -9.60 5.85 35.14
CA ALA A 259 -9.29 5.09 33.94
C ALA A 259 -8.11 5.68 33.17
N ARG A 260 -7.97 7.01 33.13
CA ARG A 260 -6.81 7.67 32.51
C ARG A 260 -5.51 7.34 33.19
N ILE A 261 -5.47 7.31 34.53
CA ILE A 261 -4.28 6.96 35.28
C ILE A 261 -3.82 5.53 35.01
N LEU A 262 -4.76 4.59 34.91
CA LEU A 262 -4.44 3.18 34.60
C LEU A 262 -3.90 2.99 33.17
N LEU A 263 -4.29 3.86 32.24
CA LEU A 263 -3.89 3.79 30.83
C LEU A 263 -2.68 4.67 30.49
N ASP A 264 -2.14 5.37 31.48
CA ASP A 264 -1.04 6.35 31.29
C ASP A 264 0.23 5.70 30.71
N SER A 265 0.54 4.50 31.14
CA SER A 265 1.69 3.74 30.64
C SER A 265 1.57 3.40 29.15
N ASP A 266 0.40 2.94 28.69
CA ASP A 266 0.15 2.62 27.31
C ASP A 266 0.09 3.89 26.44
N TYR A 267 -0.50 4.95 26.99
CA TYR A 267 -0.56 6.24 26.32
C TYR A 267 0.85 6.88 26.16
N VAL A 268 1.69 6.81 27.17
CA VAL A 268 3.08 7.32 27.09
C VAL A 268 3.90 6.54 26.08
N THR A 269 3.66 5.22 25.96
CA THR A 269 4.44 4.37 25.06
C THR A 269 3.98 4.49 23.61
N ALA A 270 2.67 4.48 23.35
CA ALA A 270 2.10 4.46 22.01
C ALA A 270 1.62 5.84 21.51
N GLY A 271 1.45 6.82 22.41
CA GLY A 271 0.87 8.12 22.07
C GLY A 271 -0.65 8.13 21.93
N PHE A 272 -1.31 6.98 22.05
CA PHE A 272 -2.75 6.77 22.04
C PHE A 272 -3.10 5.51 22.85
N ILE A 273 -4.38 5.29 23.11
CA ILE A 273 -4.84 4.11 23.84
C ILE A 273 -5.14 2.99 22.83
N PRO A 274 -4.46 1.82 22.90
CA PRO A 274 -4.65 0.75 21.93
C PRO A 274 -6.00 0.04 22.02
N THR A 275 -6.70 0.14 23.16
CA THR A 275 -8.03 -0.44 23.35
C THR A 275 -8.92 0.54 24.08
N PHE A 276 -10.03 0.95 23.49
CA PHE A 276 -11.00 1.87 24.06
C PHE A 276 -12.33 1.15 24.30
N ASN A 277 -12.72 0.97 25.56
CA ASN A 277 -13.98 0.34 25.96
C ASN A 277 -14.20 -1.07 25.36
N GLY A 278 -13.11 -1.83 25.16
CA GLY A 278 -13.14 -3.17 24.55
C GLY A 278 -13.16 -3.18 23.02
N TYR A 279 -13.01 -2.01 22.37
CA TYR A 279 -12.83 -1.84 20.94
C TYR A 279 -11.35 -1.58 20.63
N ASP A 280 -10.82 -2.22 19.60
CA ASP A 280 -9.44 -2.04 19.18
C ASP A 280 -9.26 -0.69 18.49
N VAL A 281 -8.17 -0.01 18.81
CA VAL A 281 -7.78 1.27 18.23
C VAL A 281 -6.53 1.08 17.39
N ILE A 282 -6.64 1.32 16.10
CA ILE A 282 -5.56 1.13 15.14
C ILE A 282 -5.16 2.46 14.52
N PRO A 283 -3.89 2.86 14.64
CA PRO A 283 -3.41 4.10 14.03
C PRO A 283 -3.27 3.93 12.51
N MET A 284 -3.74 4.93 11.78
CA MET A 284 -3.50 5.07 10.34
C MET A 284 -2.24 5.88 10.12
N SER A 285 -1.30 5.36 9.34
CA SER A 285 -0.07 6.07 8.99
C SER A 285 -0.37 7.28 8.11
N GLN A 286 0.17 8.44 8.47
CA GLN A 286 0.08 9.64 7.63
C GLN A 286 0.94 9.50 6.37
N ILE A 287 0.48 10.12 5.31
CA ILE A 287 1.21 10.23 4.05
C ILE A 287 1.44 11.71 3.75
N ALA A 288 2.64 12.02 3.28
CA ALA A 288 2.96 13.37 2.85
C ALA A 288 2.13 13.74 1.60
N ASP A 289 1.51 14.90 1.62
CA ASP A 289 0.84 15.46 0.45
C ASP A 289 1.87 16.18 -0.44
N TYR A 290 2.36 15.48 -1.44
CA TYR A 290 3.34 16.04 -2.39
C TYR A 290 2.74 17.09 -3.35
N THR A 291 1.42 17.24 -3.38
CA THR A 291 0.76 18.29 -4.15
C THR A 291 0.73 19.61 -3.39
N SER A 292 0.92 19.56 -2.08
CA SER A 292 0.99 20.73 -1.22
C SER A 292 2.39 21.32 -1.19
N THR A 293 2.50 22.64 -1.39
CA THR A 293 3.77 23.38 -1.29
C THR A 293 4.25 23.58 0.14
N GLN A 294 3.48 23.17 1.15
CA GLN A 294 3.69 23.48 2.58
C GLN A 294 3.79 22.23 3.47
N TYR A 295 4.45 21.16 3.03
CA TYR A 295 4.58 19.93 3.83
C TYR A 295 3.22 19.39 4.36
N GLY A 296 2.19 19.45 3.52
CA GLY A 296 0.84 18.99 3.87
C GLY A 296 0.80 17.49 4.17
N LEU A 297 -0.18 17.10 4.98
CA LEU A 297 -0.48 15.70 5.27
C LEU A 297 -1.84 15.35 4.65
N LYS A 298 -1.97 14.13 4.13
CA LYS A 298 -3.18 13.70 3.41
C LYS A 298 -4.35 13.40 4.33
N LEU A 299 -4.13 12.70 5.43
CA LEU A 299 -5.19 12.36 6.35
C LEU A 299 -5.49 13.52 7.30
N MET A 300 -6.78 13.75 7.54
CA MET A 300 -7.22 14.77 8.49
C MET A 300 -6.99 14.31 9.93
N ASP A 301 -6.27 15.12 10.70
CA ASP A 301 -5.92 14.83 12.09
C ASP A 301 -7.06 15.08 13.10
N ASN A 302 -8.22 15.51 12.62
CA ASN A 302 -9.42 15.81 13.43
C ASN A 302 -10.55 14.81 13.23
N ARG A 303 -10.29 13.66 12.59
CA ARG A 303 -11.30 12.64 12.31
C ARG A 303 -10.90 11.28 12.86
N VAL A 304 -11.87 10.60 13.42
CA VAL A 304 -11.80 9.22 13.89
C VAL A 304 -12.88 8.44 13.16
N PHE A 305 -12.53 7.25 12.68
CA PHE A 305 -13.41 6.39 11.89
C PHE A 305 -13.72 5.13 12.69
N VAL A 306 -14.97 4.71 12.65
CA VAL A 306 -15.42 3.44 13.25
C VAL A 306 -15.81 2.51 12.11
N VAL A 307 -15.10 1.40 12.01
CA VAL A 307 -15.28 0.42 10.93
C VAL A 307 -15.50 -0.98 11.51
N SER A 308 -16.21 -1.82 10.79
CA SER A 308 -16.32 -3.23 11.16
C SER A 308 -15.21 -4.04 10.50
N PRO A 309 -14.53 -4.93 11.22
CA PRO A 309 -13.62 -5.90 10.63
C PRO A 309 -14.44 -7.02 9.97
N ALA A 310 -15.15 -6.70 8.91
CA ALA A 310 -15.86 -7.69 8.13
C ALA A 310 -14.85 -8.67 7.51
N SER A 311 -15.32 -9.89 7.18
CA SER A 311 -14.54 -10.83 6.35
C SER A 311 -14.19 -10.20 4.99
N ASP A 312 -15.00 -9.23 4.58
CA ASP A 312 -14.84 -8.45 3.37
C ASP A 312 -14.24 -7.07 3.73
N LYS A 313 -13.03 -6.80 3.27
CA LYS A 313 -12.32 -5.56 3.58
C LYS A 313 -13.00 -4.38 2.92
N ILE A 314 -13.01 -3.24 3.62
CA ILE A 314 -13.76 -2.04 3.27
C ILE A 314 -13.30 -1.43 1.95
N ILE A 315 -11.98 -1.45 1.70
CA ILE A 315 -11.38 -0.89 0.51
C ILE A 315 -11.10 -2.01 -0.48
N LYS A 316 -11.52 -1.84 -1.73
CA LYS A 316 -11.23 -2.74 -2.84
C LYS A 316 -10.21 -2.08 -3.75
N VAL A 317 -9.10 -2.74 -3.98
CA VAL A 317 -8.01 -2.25 -4.82
C VAL A 317 -7.76 -3.24 -5.94
N ALA A 318 -7.82 -2.76 -7.17
CA ALA A 318 -7.45 -3.51 -8.35
C ALA A 318 -6.14 -2.97 -8.91
N VAL A 319 -5.14 -3.84 -8.99
CA VAL A 319 -3.83 -3.53 -9.59
C VAL A 319 -3.74 -4.33 -10.87
N GLY A 320 -3.83 -3.66 -12.00
CA GLY A 320 -3.80 -4.29 -13.31
C GLY A 320 -2.64 -3.80 -14.14
N GLY A 321 -2.07 -4.69 -14.92
CA GLY A 321 -1.00 -4.40 -15.85
C GLY A 321 0.39 -4.70 -15.31
N GLU A 322 1.36 -4.40 -16.14
CA GLU A 322 2.79 -4.52 -15.88
C GLU A 322 3.40 -3.12 -15.87
N THR A 323 4.52 -2.97 -15.18
CA THR A 323 5.31 -1.74 -15.25
C THR A 323 5.92 -1.63 -16.64
N LEU A 324 5.76 -0.49 -17.28
CA LEU A 324 6.35 -0.17 -18.57
C LEU A 324 7.18 1.09 -18.43
N SER A 325 8.49 0.95 -18.50
CA SER A 325 9.41 2.08 -18.57
C SER A 325 9.67 2.47 -20.02
N HIS A 326 9.85 3.73 -20.27
CA HIS A 326 10.29 4.25 -21.55
C HIS A 326 11.31 5.34 -21.36
N THR A 327 12.51 5.10 -21.80
CA THR A 327 13.55 6.12 -21.83
C THR A 327 13.37 7.00 -23.07
N SER A 328 12.86 8.21 -22.91
CA SER A 328 12.85 9.20 -23.99
C SER A 328 14.29 9.63 -24.28
N GLY A 329 14.76 9.35 -25.49
CA GLY A 329 16.11 9.69 -25.92
C GLY A 329 16.40 11.19 -25.77
N ALA A 330 17.56 11.47 -25.16
CA ALA A 330 18.26 12.75 -25.14
C ALA A 330 17.43 13.99 -24.83
N VAL A 331 17.36 14.34 -23.57
CA VAL A 331 17.32 15.75 -23.21
C VAL A 331 18.72 16.32 -23.43
N SER A 332 18.86 17.14 -24.47
CA SER A 332 20.06 17.90 -24.83
C SER A 332 20.53 18.78 -23.69
#